data_1b6c084bd7da1dfca3395426e245b428
#
_entry.id   1b6c084bd7da1dfca3395426e245b428
#
_cell.length_a   1.000
_cell.length_b   1.000
_cell.length_c   1.000
_cell.angle_alpha   90.00
_cell.angle_beta   90.00
_cell.angle_gamma   90.00
#
_symmetry.space_group_name_H-M   'P 1'
#
loop_
_entity.id
_entity.type
_entity.pdbx_description
1 polymer ?
#
loop_
_entity_poly.entity_id
_entity_poly.type
_entity_poly.pdbx_seq_one_letter_code
_entity_poly.pdbx_strand_id
1 'polypeptide(L)'
;MKILGITSRIPWPLTDGARICMYHALSGLAARGHELHIVAPEEGSGPFDIGALDSKVKLHIYPFNPGNRIVGAARTIFHERPYTQLRKEIPELYKVLDRLGREEKFDAMYVDQSHVAAYGTYMKERFNLPYLFRSHNVEHEIWRRHTDRTNNPLMRLWLESQCKKWKEFEVEAMRSADVCAAITERDANTIKALLPELPVETIPASVDLDRFSFVGDDEREEGSMILLGGMKWAPNRDAAIWFANDILPLILREVPTAVCYLVGEAPPLNELPPPSSSFKVEGYVDEILPYYRSVAVGVIPLRVGGGMRVKMVEMMASGLPIVSTSIGAEGNLAVPGEHYLKGDSAEEIARNVVRLLKEKSQRMSFAEKGRTFVEETYSVEEIGRQFEELLEMAIHRRRVASELTA
;
A
#
# COMPACT_ATOMS: atom_id res chain seq x y z
N MET A 1 13.99 1.13 21.54
CA MET A 1 13.96 2.60 21.29
C MET A 1 12.62 3.17 21.71
N LYS A 2 12.58 4.46 22.03
CA LYS A 2 11.37 5.24 22.18
C LYS A 2 11.18 6.10 20.93
N ILE A 3 10.13 5.85 20.17
CA ILE A 3 9.95 6.40 18.82
C ILE A 3 8.73 7.33 18.80
N LEU A 4 8.91 8.54 18.24
CA LEU A 4 7.80 9.42 17.90
C LEU A 4 7.31 9.08 16.49
N GLY A 5 6.10 8.56 16.36
CA GLY A 5 5.43 8.34 15.07
C GLY A 5 4.49 9.50 14.74
N ILE A 6 4.55 9.99 13.51
CA ILE A 6 3.60 10.99 13.00
C ILE A 6 2.95 10.39 11.77
N THR A 7 1.65 10.09 11.86
CA THR A 7 0.89 9.45 10.79
C THR A 7 -0.16 10.39 10.22
N SER A 8 -0.56 10.18 8.97
CA SER A 8 -1.53 11.06 8.29
C SER A 8 -2.97 10.91 8.81
N ARG A 9 -3.24 9.85 9.57
CA ARG A 9 -4.51 9.48 10.20
C ARG A 9 -4.29 8.35 11.22
N ILE A 10 -5.32 8.01 11.97
CA ILE A 10 -5.30 6.82 12.83
C ILE A 10 -5.09 5.56 11.97
N PRO A 11 -4.18 4.64 12.36
CA PRO A 11 -3.90 3.42 11.59
C PRO A 11 -5.01 2.37 11.66
N TRP A 12 -6.06 2.58 12.41
CA TRP A 12 -7.21 1.70 12.61
C TRP A 12 -8.53 2.41 12.26
N PRO A 13 -9.61 1.72 11.81
CA PRO A 13 -9.68 0.29 11.40
C PRO A 13 -8.98 0.03 10.06
N LEU A 14 -8.61 -1.23 9.77
CA LEU A 14 -7.84 -1.65 8.59
C LEU A 14 -8.69 -1.68 7.29
N THR A 15 -9.28 -0.53 6.95
CA THR A 15 -10.25 -0.40 5.86
C THR A 15 -9.62 -0.10 4.50
N ASP A 16 -8.37 0.31 4.48
CA ASP A 16 -7.64 0.66 3.25
C ASP A 16 -6.15 0.34 3.36
N GLY A 17 -5.48 0.21 2.20
CA GLY A 17 -4.08 -0.17 2.13
C GLY A 17 -3.12 0.76 2.89
N ALA A 18 -3.42 2.06 3.00
CA ALA A 18 -2.59 2.98 3.76
C ALA A 18 -2.67 2.72 5.27
N ARG A 19 -3.88 2.46 5.81
CA ARG A 19 -4.06 2.07 7.22
C ARG A 19 -3.38 0.75 7.53
N ILE A 20 -3.51 -0.24 6.66
CA ILE A 20 -2.84 -1.54 6.79
C ILE A 20 -1.32 -1.35 6.85
N CYS A 21 -0.74 -0.58 5.92
CA CYS A 21 0.69 -0.30 5.91
C CYS A 21 1.17 0.40 7.18
N MET A 22 0.44 1.41 7.66
CA MET A 22 0.76 2.12 8.91
C MET A 22 0.68 1.19 10.12
N TYR A 23 -0.43 0.47 10.24
CA TYR A 23 -0.68 -0.44 11.37
C TYR A 23 0.40 -1.53 11.48
N HIS A 24 0.70 -2.21 10.39
CA HIS A 24 1.69 -3.29 10.38
C HIS A 24 3.11 -2.79 10.67
N ALA A 25 3.51 -1.61 10.16
CA ALA A 25 4.80 -1.02 10.49
C ALA A 25 4.92 -0.73 12.00
N LEU A 26 3.87 -0.13 12.59
CA LEU A 26 3.83 0.16 14.02
C LEU A 26 3.77 -1.10 14.87
N SER A 27 2.97 -2.09 14.48
CA SER A 27 2.86 -3.38 15.16
C SER A 27 4.19 -4.16 15.10
N GLY A 28 4.86 -4.17 13.95
CA GLY A 28 6.17 -4.78 13.80
C GLY A 28 7.23 -4.16 14.71
N LEU A 29 7.27 -2.82 14.80
CA LEU A 29 8.16 -2.11 15.72
C LEU A 29 7.79 -2.38 17.20
N ALA A 30 6.51 -2.39 17.54
CA ALA A 30 6.05 -2.68 18.92
C ALA A 30 6.40 -4.12 19.33
N ALA A 31 6.21 -5.10 18.44
CA ALA A 31 6.58 -6.51 18.67
C ALA A 31 8.08 -6.68 18.96
N ARG A 32 8.94 -5.85 18.33
CA ARG A 32 10.38 -5.82 18.57
C ARG A 32 10.78 -5.11 19.88
N GLY A 33 9.82 -4.66 20.67
CA GLY A 33 10.06 -4.10 22.00
C GLY A 33 10.20 -2.57 22.05
N HIS A 34 9.93 -1.86 20.94
CA HIS A 34 9.98 -0.40 20.92
C HIS A 34 8.75 0.23 21.58
N GLU A 35 8.94 1.35 22.31
CA GLU A 35 7.87 2.19 22.82
C GLU A 35 7.51 3.22 21.75
N LEU A 36 6.23 3.28 21.35
CA LEU A 36 5.77 4.14 20.27
C LEU A 36 4.79 5.20 20.80
N HIS A 37 5.05 6.48 20.53
CA HIS A 37 4.13 7.57 20.73
C HIS A 37 3.65 8.05 19.36
N ILE A 38 2.41 7.74 18.98
CA ILE A 38 1.87 8.03 17.65
C ILE A 38 0.97 9.24 17.72
N VAL A 39 1.30 10.27 16.95
CA VAL A 39 0.50 11.47 16.77
C VAL A 39 -0.24 11.37 15.44
N ALA A 40 -1.58 11.34 15.48
CA ALA A 40 -2.44 11.17 14.32
C ALA A 40 -3.52 12.26 14.28
N PRO A 41 -3.53 13.16 13.26
CA PRO A 41 -4.70 13.99 12.99
C PRO A 41 -5.81 13.12 12.38
N GLU A 42 -7.04 13.26 12.91
CA GLU A 42 -8.20 12.52 12.40
C GLU A 42 -9.39 13.47 12.18
N GLU A 43 -10.09 13.29 11.04
CA GLU A 43 -11.25 14.10 10.70
C GLU A 43 -12.44 13.71 11.58
N GLY A 44 -13.11 14.72 12.21
CA GLY A 44 -14.29 14.52 13.06
C GLY A 44 -14.07 14.91 14.51
N SER A 45 -15.02 14.55 15.37
CA SER A 45 -15.04 14.94 16.79
C SER A 45 -14.87 13.75 17.77
N GLY A 46 -14.68 12.52 17.24
CA GLY A 46 -14.60 11.30 18.07
C GLY A 46 -15.95 10.88 18.68
N PRO A 47 -15.99 9.79 19.46
CA PRO A 47 -14.86 8.92 19.79
C PRO A 47 -14.31 8.18 18.56
N PHE A 48 -13.02 7.88 18.56
CA PHE A 48 -12.38 7.15 17.49
C PHE A 48 -12.07 5.72 17.96
N ASP A 49 -12.34 4.75 17.08
CA ASP A 49 -11.91 3.38 17.31
C ASP A 49 -10.39 3.29 17.07
N ILE A 50 -9.66 2.84 18.08
CA ILE A 50 -8.21 2.65 18.03
C ILE A 50 -7.81 1.18 17.86
N GLY A 51 -8.78 0.27 17.85
CA GLY A 51 -8.56 -1.18 17.73
C GLY A 51 -7.70 -1.78 18.85
N ALA A 52 -7.10 -2.92 18.55
CA ALA A 52 -6.23 -3.65 19.45
C ALA A 52 -4.75 -3.27 19.25
N LEU A 53 -4.40 -1.99 19.40
CA LEU A 53 -3.01 -1.58 19.40
C LEU A 53 -2.28 -2.17 20.61
N ASP A 54 -1.02 -2.58 20.41
CA ASP A 54 -0.15 -3.06 21.48
C ASP A 54 -0.07 -2.02 22.62
N SER A 55 0.02 -2.49 23.88
CA SER A 55 0.14 -1.64 25.05
C SER A 55 1.38 -0.73 25.04
N LYS A 56 2.38 -1.04 24.22
CA LYS A 56 3.55 -0.20 23.96
C LYS A 56 3.28 0.96 23.01
N VAL A 57 2.10 1.03 22.40
CA VAL A 57 1.70 2.10 21.48
C VAL A 57 0.81 3.09 22.22
N LYS A 58 1.31 4.30 22.47
CA LYS A 58 0.55 5.44 23.00
C LYS A 58 0.05 6.29 21.85
N LEU A 59 -1.25 6.29 21.62
CA LEU A 59 -1.87 7.04 20.51
C LEU A 59 -2.38 8.40 20.99
N HIS A 60 -1.86 9.47 20.37
CA HIS A 60 -2.27 10.87 20.58
C HIS A 60 -3.10 11.32 19.39
N ILE A 61 -4.42 11.18 19.50
CA ILE A 61 -5.36 11.57 18.43
C ILE A 61 -5.63 13.05 18.53
N TYR A 62 -5.53 13.74 17.39
CA TYR A 62 -5.92 15.15 17.28
C TYR A 62 -7.11 15.28 16.33
N PRO A 63 -8.35 15.48 16.87
CA PRO A 63 -9.53 15.69 16.05
C PRO A 63 -9.46 17.03 15.34
N PHE A 64 -9.81 17.07 14.04
CA PHE A 64 -9.87 18.32 13.30
C PHE A 64 -10.99 18.34 12.27
N ASN A 65 -11.41 19.55 11.87
CA ASN A 65 -12.35 19.75 10.80
C ASN A 65 -11.61 20.42 9.62
N PRO A 66 -11.47 19.76 8.46
CA PRO A 66 -10.72 20.29 7.32
C PRO A 66 -11.42 21.46 6.60
N GLY A 67 -12.61 21.84 7.01
CA GLY A 67 -13.38 22.95 6.43
C GLY A 67 -13.94 22.67 5.03
N ASN A 68 -14.41 23.72 4.36
CA ASN A 68 -15.01 23.64 3.04
C ASN A 68 -13.95 23.38 1.95
N ARG A 69 -14.15 22.30 1.16
CA ARG A 69 -13.23 21.86 0.10
C ARG A 69 -13.01 22.89 -1.00
N ILE A 70 -14.07 23.61 -1.41
CA ILE A 70 -14.03 24.59 -2.50
C ILE A 70 -13.24 25.82 -2.07
N VAL A 71 -13.51 26.33 -0.87
CA VAL A 71 -12.79 27.50 -0.31
C VAL A 71 -11.31 27.14 -0.08
N GLY A 72 -11.04 25.93 0.40
CA GLY A 72 -9.68 25.41 0.54
C GLY A 72 -8.93 25.37 -0.79
N ALA A 73 -9.54 24.85 -1.84
CA ALA A 73 -8.92 24.78 -3.18
C ALA A 73 -8.62 26.18 -3.75
N ALA A 74 -9.55 27.12 -3.61
CA ALA A 74 -9.35 28.51 -4.08
C ALA A 74 -8.20 29.22 -3.36
N ARG A 75 -8.06 29.00 -2.04
CA ARG A 75 -6.95 29.58 -1.25
C ARG A 75 -5.57 29.11 -1.75
N THR A 76 -5.47 27.89 -2.30
CA THR A 76 -4.19 27.36 -2.77
C THR A 76 -3.67 28.01 -4.04
N ILE A 77 -4.47 28.79 -4.76
CA ILE A 77 -4.00 29.51 -5.95
C ILE A 77 -2.83 30.46 -5.58
N PHE A 78 -2.93 31.09 -4.41
CA PHE A 78 -1.95 32.06 -3.90
C PHE A 78 -1.01 31.50 -2.81
N HIS A 79 -1.08 30.19 -2.52
CA HIS A 79 -0.26 29.57 -1.50
C HIS A 79 0.83 28.69 -2.13
N GLU A 80 2.02 28.63 -1.55
CA GLU A 80 3.15 27.85 -2.07
C GLU A 80 2.97 26.36 -1.84
N ARG A 81 2.23 25.96 -0.79
CA ARG A 81 2.03 24.55 -0.43
C ARG A 81 0.84 23.91 -1.18
N PRO A 82 0.88 22.59 -1.41
CA PRO A 82 -0.18 21.86 -2.09
C PRO A 82 -1.46 21.78 -1.27
N TYR A 83 -2.61 21.69 -1.94
CA TYR A 83 -3.94 21.72 -1.34
C TYR A 83 -4.17 20.67 -0.26
N THR A 84 -3.84 19.42 -0.55
CA THR A 84 -4.13 18.31 0.37
C THR A 84 -3.21 18.32 1.59
N GLN A 85 -1.99 18.86 1.46
CA GLN A 85 -1.08 19.06 2.58
C GLN A 85 -1.60 20.17 3.51
N LEU A 86 -1.98 21.33 2.96
CA LEU A 86 -2.53 22.45 3.74
C LEU A 86 -3.76 22.05 4.56
N ARG A 87 -4.59 21.14 4.05
CA ARG A 87 -5.75 20.64 4.79
C ARG A 87 -5.38 19.81 6.02
N LYS A 88 -4.18 19.25 6.06
CA LYS A 88 -3.67 18.44 7.18
C LYS A 88 -2.65 19.20 8.03
N GLU A 89 -2.32 20.44 7.68
CA GLU A 89 -1.47 21.30 8.50
C GLU A 89 -2.31 22.05 9.54
N ILE A 90 -2.26 21.56 10.77
CA ILE A 90 -3.06 22.01 11.90
C ILE A 90 -2.12 22.75 12.86
N PRO A 91 -2.24 24.09 13.05
CA PRO A 91 -1.33 24.86 13.88
C PRO A 91 -1.25 24.37 15.34
N GLU A 92 -2.36 23.87 15.88
CA GLU A 92 -2.43 23.37 17.25
C GLU A 92 -1.61 22.07 17.44
N LEU A 93 -1.45 21.27 16.37
CA LEU A 93 -0.68 20.04 16.42
C LEU A 93 0.81 20.30 16.67
N TYR A 94 1.35 21.42 16.20
CA TYR A 94 2.72 21.84 16.53
C TYR A 94 2.92 22.04 18.04
N LYS A 95 1.88 22.53 18.76
CA LYS A 95 1.94 22.67 20.22
C LYS A 95 1.95 21.33 20.93
N VAL A 96 1.21 20.35 20.41
CA VAL A 96 1.21 18.97 20.95
C VAL A 96 2.59 18.34 20.74
N LEU A 97 3.16 18.47 19.55
CA LEU A 97 4.49 17.97 19.22
C LEU A 97 5.59 18.64 20.05
N ASP A 98 5.52 19.96 20.24
CA ASP A 98 6.48 20.72 21.07
C ASP A 98 6.42 20.25 22.54
N ARG A 99 5.21 20.01 23.07
CA ARG A 99 5.04 19.44 24.43
C ARG A 99 5.66 18.05 24.53
N LEU A 100 5.31 17.15 23.61
CA LEU A 100 5.86 15.79 23.59
C LEU A 100 7.39 15.78 23.47
N GLY A 101 7.95 16.62 22.60
CA GLY A 101 9.40 16.73 22.44
C GLY A 101 10.14 17.27 23.67
N ARG A 102 9.45 18.00 24.57
CA ARG A 102 10.01 18.47 25.85
C ARG A 102 9.83 17.48 26.99
N GLU A 103 8.67 16.82 27.04
CA GLU A 103 8.31 15.91 28.14
C GLU A 103 8.93 14.53 27.96
N GLU A 104 9.15 14.10 26.71
CA GLU A 104 9.61 12.77 26.36
C GLU A 104 10.97 12.81 25.66
N LYS A 105 11.83 11.86 25.98
CA LYS A 105 13.13 11.69 25.28
C LYS A 105 12.97 10.63 24.21
N PHE A 106 12.72 11.06 22.98
CA PHE A 106 12.66 10.17 21.83
C PHE A 106 14.04 9.89 21.27
N ASP A 107 14.29 8.63 20.86
CA ASP A 107 15.53 8.21 20.20
C ASP A 107 15.51 8.56 18.71
N ALA A 108 14.32 8.45 18.08
CA ALA A 108 14.10 8.74 16.67
C ALA A 108 12.64 9.08 16.40
N MET A 109 12.36 9.57 15.18
CA MET A 109 10.97 9.72 14.69
C MET A 109 10.75 8.98 13.38
N TYR A 110 9.52 8.48 13.23
CA TYR A 110 8.95 7.83 12.06
C TYR A 110 7.81 8.70 11.53
N VAL A 111 7.92 9.19 10.31
CA VAL A 111 6.89 10.05 9.70
C VAL A 111 6.30 9.35 8.49
N ASP A 112 5.01 9.11 8.55
CA ASP A 112 4.28 8.31 7.57
C ASP A 112 3.45 9.18 6.63
N GLN A 113 3.84 9.20 5.38
CA GLN A 113 3.27 9.95 4.26
C GLN A 113 3.66 11.45 4.19
N SER A 114 3.76 11.94 2.94
CA SER A 114 4.12 13.31 2.61
C SER A 114 3.17 14.36 3.21
N HIS A 115 1.90 13.99 3.42
CA HIS A 115 0.87 14.89 3.95
C HIS A 115 1.18 15.45 5.35
N VAL A 116 1.96 14.76 6.15
CA VAL A 116 2.35 15.14 7.52
C VAL A 116 3.85 15.42 7.67
N ALA A 117 4.58 15.43 6.56
CA ALA A 117 6.03 15.62 6.57
C ALA A 117 6.48 16.97 7.16
N ALA A 118 5.66 18.02 7.06
CA ALA A 118 5.95 19.33 7.67
C ALA A 118 6.16 19.23 9.19
N TYR A 119 5.44 18.34 9.87
CA TYR A 119 5.63 18.09 11.31
C TYR A 119 6.95 17.37 11.60
N GLY A 120 7.35 16.46 10.72
CA GLY A 120 8.66 15.80 10.83
C GLY A 120 9.82 16.80 10.69
N THR A 121 9.78 17.65 9.68
CA THR A 121 10.74 18.74 9.49
C THR A 121 10.81 19.63 10.74
N TYR A 122 9.65 20.07 11.25
CA TYR A 122 9.56 20.87 12.48
C TYR A 122 10.22 20.17 13.68
N MET A 123 9.93 18.90 13.91
CA MET A 123 10.50 18.15 15.05
C MET A 123 12.00 17.95 14.90
N LYS A 124 12.49 17.71 13.69
CA LYS A 124 13.93 17.63 13.42
C LYS A 124 14.65 18.94 13.71
N GLU A 125 14.14 20.06 13.22
CA GLU A 125 14.74 21.39 13.44
C GLU A 125 14.69 21.80 14.91
N ARG A 126 13.62 21.48 15.62
CA ARG A 126 13.36 21.92 16.99
C ARG A 126 14.07 21.08 18.04
N PHE A 127 14.13 19.76 17.84
CA PHE A 127 14.62 18.79 18.84
C PHE A 127 15.80 17.95 18.34
N ASN A 128 16.28 18.18 17.13
CA ASN A 128 17.38 17.45 16.51
C ASN A 128 17.15 15.92 16.43
N LEU A 129 15.87 15.50 16.30
CA LEU A 129 15.51 14.09 16.26
C LEU A 129 15.95 13.43 14.95
N PRO A 130 16.56 12.23 15.00
CA PRO A 130 16.77 11.38 13.83
C PRO A 130 15.47 11.10 13.11
N TYR A 131 15.43 11.25 11.78
CA TYR A 131 14.20 11.29 10.98
C TYR A 131 14.17 10.21 9.90
N LEU A 132 13.31 9.20 10.09
CA LEU A 132 12.90 8.26 9.05
C LEU A 132 11.61 8.73 8.40
N PHE A 133 11.64 8.98 7.09
CA PHE A 133 10.46 9.30 6.30
C PHE A 133 9.97 8.08 5.53
N ARG A 134 8.67 7.75 5.62
CA ARG A 134 8.03 6.71 4.81
C ARG A 134 7.16 7.32 3.72
N SER A 135 7.54 7.06 2.47
CA SER A 135 6.77 7.43 1.28
C SER A 135 5.87 6.28 0.85
N HIS A 136 4.54 6.49 0.90
CA HIS A 136 3.58 5.52 0.34
C HIS A 136 3.49 5.62 -1.17
N ASN A 137 3.69 6.81 -1.71
CA ASN A 137 3.68 7.12 -3.14
C ASN A 137 4.55 8.35 -3.37
N VAL A 138 4.95 8.55 -4.61
CA VAL A 138 5.48 9.83 -5.09
C VAL A 138 4.28 10.70 -5.50
N GLU A 139 3.84 11.59 -4.60
CA GLU A 139 2.58 12.34 -4.74
C GLU A 139 2.51 13.19 -6.00
N HIS A 140 3.59 13.90 -6.36
CA HIS A 140 3.58 14.72 -7.58
C HIS A 140 3.39 13.89 -8.86
N GLU A 141 3.77 12.60 -8.88
CA GLU A 141 3.48 11.72 -10.01
C GLU A 141 2.00 11.35 -10.09
N ILE A 142 1.32 11.18 -8.94
CA ILE A 142 -0.12 10.94 -8.90
C ILE A 142 -0.86 12.15 -9.46
N TRP A 143 -0.48 13.35 -9.01
CA TRP A 143 -1.10 14.60 -9.50
C TRP A 143 -0.84 14.82 -11.00
N ARG A 144 0.35 14.49 -11.50
CA ARG A 144 0.66 14.52 -12.93
C ARG A 144 -0.26 13.60 -13.73
N ARG A 145 -0.46 12.37 -13.29
CA ARG A 145 -1.38 11.41 -13.96
C ARG A 145 -2.83 11.91 -13.96
N HIS A 146 -3.29 12.61 -12.92
CA HIS A 146 -4.59 13.26 -12.91
C HIS A 146 -4.68 14.42 -13.90
N THR A 147 -3.62 15.22 -13.99
CA THR A 147 -3.51 16.32 -14.95
C THR A 147 -3.61 15.81 -16.39
N ASP A 148 -2.86 14.75 -16.74
CA ASP A 148 -2.82 14.15 -18.07
C ASP A 148 -4.18 13.59 -18.53
N ARG A 149 -5.03 13.18 -17.59
CA ARG A 149 -6.37 12.63 -17.86
C ARG A 149 -7.48 13.68 -17.88
N THR A 150 -7.18 14.91 -17.55
CA THR A 150 -8.19 15.99 -17.42
C THR A 150 -8.36 16.74 -18.73
N ASN A 151 -9.59 16.73 -19.27
CA ASN A 151 -9.96 17.43 -20.51
C ASN A 151 -10.37 18.90 -20.28
N ASN A 152 -10.73 19.29 -19.06
CA ASN A 152 -11.12 20.66 -18.72
C ASN A 152 -9.87 21.54 -18.59
N PRO A 153 -9.70 22.60 -19.42
CA PRO A 153 -8.48 23.40 -19.46
C PRO A 153 -8.24 24.19 -18.14
N LEU A 154 -9.28 24.69 -17.50
CA LEU A 154 -9.13 25.42 -16.24
C LEU A 154 -8.74 24.48 -15.10
N MET A 155 -9.36 23.29 -15.05
CA MET A 155 -9.01 22.27 -14.06
C MET A 155 -7.59 21.77 -14.30
N ARG A 156 -7.18 21.58 -15.56
CA ARG A 156 -5.82 21.15 -15.93
C ARG A 156 -4.78 22.15 -15.43
N LEU A 157 -4.98 23.45 -15.65
CA LEU A 157 -4.08 24.50 -15.17
C LEU A 157 -3.93 24.48 -13.64
N TRP A 158 -5.04 24.29 -12.92
CA TRP A 158 -5.00 24.16 -11.46
C TRP A 158 -4.23 22.91 -11.02
N LEU A 159 -4.48 21.76 -11.66
CA LEU A 159 -3.78 20.50 -11.37
C LEU A 159 -2.28 20.60 -11.67
N GLU A 160 -1.88 21.26 -12.75
CA GLU A 160 -0.47 21.51 -13.07
C GLU A 160 0.22 22.34 -11.97
N SER A 161 -0.49 23.37 -11.46
CA SER A 161 0.00 24.14 -10.32
C SER A 161 0.15 23.28 -9.06
N GLN A 162 -0.82 22.40 -8.78
CA GLN A 162 -0.72 21.49 -7.64
C GLN A 162 0.41 20.45 -7.80
N CYS A 163 0.60 19.91 -8.99
CA CYS A 163 1.69 18.99 -9.31
C CYS A 163 3.06 19.62 -9.01
N LYS A 164 3.27 20.87 -9.46
CA LYS A 164 4.51 21.64 -9.18
C LYS A 164 4.72 21.83 -7.68
N LYS A 165 3.69 22.29 -6.95
CA LYS A 165 3.74 22.51 -5.49
C LYS A 165 4.01 21.22 -4.73
N TRP A 166 3.40 20.11 -5.15
CA TRP A 166 3.67 18.81 -4.56
C TRP A 166 5.13 18.39 -4.76
N LYS A 167 5.68 18.57 -5.97
CA LYS A 167 7.07 18.21 -6.24
C LYS A 167 8.04 19.02 -5.37
N GLU A 168 7.84 20.32 -5.27
CA GLU A 168 8.69 21.21 -4.45
C GLU A 168 8.59 20.83 -2.96
N PHE A 169 7.38 20.69 -2.44
CA PHE A 169 7.12 20.32 -1.04
C PHE A 169 7.66 18.93 -0.69
N GLU A 170 7.45 17.94 -1.55
CA GLU A 170 7.85 16.56 -1.33
C GLU A 170 9.38 16.42 -1.32
N VAL A 171 10.06 17.07 -2.26
CA VAL A 171 11.53 17.10 -2.32
C VAL A 171 12.11 17.79 -1.09
N GLU A 172 11.55 18.91 -0.65
CA GLU A 172 11.99 19.62 0.56
C GLU A 172 11.81 18.76 1.81
N ALA A 173 10.62 18.13 1.97
CA ALA A 173 10.30 17.25 3.08
C ALA A 173 11.23 16.03 3.16
N MET A 174 11.49 15.36 2.02
CA MET A 174 12.40 14.22 1.96
C MET A 174 13.86 14.63 2.20
N ARG A 175 14.28 15.80 1.70
CA ARG A 175 15.62 16.32 1.96
C ARG A 175 15.88 16.56 3.45
N SER A 176 14.85 16.87 4.22
CA SER A 176 14.95 17.01 5.66
C SER A 176 15.09 15.67 6.40
N ALA A 177 14.73 14.55 5.78
CA ALA A 177 14.87 13.23 6.38
C ALA A 177 16.35 12.79 6.46
N ASP A 178 16.69 11.89 7.38
CA ASP A 178 18.00 11.25 7.46
C ASP A 178 18.05 9.97 6.61
N VAL A 179 16.91 9.29 6.50
CA VAL A 179 16.68 8.11 5.65
C VAL A 179 15.22 8.10 5.15
N CYS A 180 14.98 7.42 4.03
CA CYS A 180 13.65 7.27 3.45
C CYS A 180 13.33 5.81 3.17
N ALA A 181 12.08 5.40 3.44
CA ALA A 181 11.53 4.11 3.03
C ALA A 181 10.43 4.33 1.99
N ALA A 182 10.54 3.73 0.80
CA ALA A 182 9.49 3.72 -0.22
C ALA A 182 8.79 2.35 -0.27
N ILE A 183 7.51 2.31 -0.62
CA ILE A 183 6.77 1.04 -0.69
C ILE A 183 7.16 0.22 -1.93
N THR A 184 7.51 0.88 -3.03
CA THR A 184 7.87 0.20 -4.27
C THR A 184 9.29 0.58 -4.73
N GLU A 185 9.96 -0.34 -5.41
CA GLU A 185 11.28 -0.07 -6.01
C GLU A 185 11.22 1.07 -7.04
N ARG A 186 10.14 1.17 -7.78
CA ARG A 186 9.90 2.28 -8.71
C ARG A 186 9.91 3.62 -8.00
N ASP A 187 9.18 3.73 -6.88
CA ASP A 187 9.12 4.98 -6.10
C ASP A 187 10.48 5.27 -5.45
N ALA A 188 11.16 4.23 -4.92
CA ALA A 188 12.52 4.35 -4.40
C ALA A 188 13.49 4.90 -5.45
N ASN A 189 13.47 4.36 -6.67
CA ASN A 189 14.31 4.83 -7.77
C ASN A 189 13.98 6.27 -8.20
N THR A 190 12.69 6.64 -8.19
CA THR A 190 12.26 8.02 -8.45
C THR A 190 12.82 8.98 -7.37
N ILE A 191 12.75 8.60 -6.10
CA ILE A 191 13.27 9.41 -4.99
C ILE A 191 14.80 9.49 -5.05
N LYS A 192 15.50 8.38 -5.30
CA LYS A 192 16.98 8.35 -5.49
C LYS A 192 17.42 9.28 -6.63
N ALA A 193 16.67 9.33 -7.71
CA ALA A 193 16.97 10.23 -8.83
C ALA A 193 16.77 11.72 -8.49
N LEU A 194 15.83 12.03 -7.59
CA LEU A 194 15.57 13.41 -7.13
C LEU A 194 16.52 13.86 -6.02
N LEU A 195 16.97 12.93 -5.17
CA LEU A 195 17.78 13.17 -3.97
C LEU A 195 18.86 12.08 -3.85
N PRO A 196 19.94 12.14 -4.66
CA PRO A 196 20.98 11.12 -4.68
C PRO A 196 21.73 10.95 -3.33
N GLU A 197 21.75 11.98 -2.49
CA GLU A 197 22.38 12.00 -1.17
C GLU A 197 21.56 11.36 -0.06
N LEU A 198 20.24 11.18 -0.28
CA LEU A 198 19.34 10.56 0.69
C LEU A 198 19.38 9.03 0.54
N PRO A 199 19.71 8.28 1.60
CA PRO A 199 19.53 6.82 1.58
C PRO A 199 18.04 6.48 1.47
N VAL A 200 17.70 5.68 0.47
CA VAL A 200 16.33 5.25 0.21
C VAL A 200 16.31 3.75 0.06
N GLU A 201 15.52 3.09 0.90
CA GLU A 201 15.30 1.65 0.84
C GLU A 201 13.86 1.33 0.44
N THR A 202 13.65 0.16 -0.15
CA THR A 202 12.31 -0.33 -0.47
C THR A 202 11.81 -1.21 0.66
N ILE A 203 10.80 -0.73 1.40
CA ILE A 203 10.08 -1.52 2.39
C ILE A 203 8.63 -1.63 1.95
N PRO A 204 8.19 -2.80 1.45
CA PRO A 204 6.86 -2.98 0.90
C PRO A 204 5.77 -2.97 1.98
N ALA A 205 4.50 -3.05 1.54
CA ALA A 205 3.39 -3.32 2.44
C ALA A 205 3.48 -4.77 2.93
N SER A 206 3.30 -4.98 4.22
CA SER A 206 3.27 -6.31 4.83
C SER A 206 1.90 -6.97 4.74
N VAL A 207 1.86 -8.25 5.08
CA VAL A 207 0.64 -9.03 5.21
C VAL A 207 0.58 -9.71 6.59
N ASP A 208 -0.63 -9.81 7.13
CA ASP A 208 -0.92 -10.54 8.35
C ASP A 208 -0.98 -12.06 8.04
N LEU A 209 0.06 -12.79 8.40
CA LEU A 209 0.20 -14.21 8.12
C LEU A 209 -0.72 -15.08 8.99
N ASP A 210 -1.16 -14.60 10.14
CA ASP A 210 -2.12 -15.29 11.01
C ASP A 210 -3.51 -15.22 10.39
N ARG A 211 -3.89 -14.05 9.90
CA ARG A 211 -5.15 -13.86 9.17
C ARG A 211 -5.15 -14.63 7.83
N PHE A 212 -4.10 -14.49 7.04
CA PHE A 212 -3.94 -15.17 5.74
C PHE A 212 -3.12 -16.45 5.91
N SER A 213 -3.66 -17.37 6.75
CA SER A 213 -3.03 -18.67 7.02
C SER A 213 -2.98 -19.55 5.76
N PHE A 214 -1.89 -20.30 5.62
CA PHE A 214 -1.71 -21.25 4.52
C PHE A 214 -2.78 -22.33 4.52
N VAL A 215 -3.36 -22.61 3.34
CA VAL A 215 -4.32 -23.68 3.10
C VAL A 215 -3.77 -24.61 2.03
N GLY A 216 -3.76 -25.92 2.33
CA GLY A 216 -3.30 -26.95 1.40
C GLY A 216 -4.25 -27.16 0.21
N ASP A 217 -3.75 -27.80 -0.83
CA ASP A 217 -4.51 -28.03 -2.07
C ASP A 217 -5.72 -28.97 -1.87
N ASP A 218 -5.65 -29.88 -0.89
CA ASP A 218 -6.73 -30.85 -0.59
C ASP A 218 -8.02 -30.19 -0.03
N GLU A 219 -7.91 -28.96 0.47
CA GLU A 219 -9.05 -28.19 0.96
C GLU A 219 -9.68 -27.29 -0.12
N ARG A 220 -9.14 -27.31 -1.36
CA ARG A 220 -9.53 -26.42 -2.43
C ARG A 220 -10.52 -27.06 -3.39
N GLU A 221 -11.46 -26.25 -3.91
CA GLU A 221 -12.42 -26.65 -4.94
C GLU A 221 -11.68 -26.82 -6.28
N GLU A 222 -11.60 -28.06 -6.77
CA GLU A 222 -10.97 -28.34 -8.05
C GLU A 222 -11.63 -27.58 -9.20
N GLY A 223 -10.81 -27.07 -10.12
CA GLY A 223 -11.29 -26.34 -11.28
C GLY A 223 -11.70 -24.88 -10.98
N SER A 224 -11.61 -24.44 -9.73
CA SER A 224 -12.05 -23.09 -9.35
C SER A 224 -10.95 -22.04 -9.46
N MET A 225 -11.35 -20.80 -9.76
CA MET A 225 -10.46 -19.64 -9.81
C MET A 225 -11.16 -18.37 -9.34
N ILE A 226 -10.38 -17.38 -8.91
CA ILE A 226 -10.89 -16.10 -8.45
C ILE A 226 -10.25 -14.92 -9.19
N LEU A 227 -11.11 -13.95 -9.56
CA LEU A 227 -10.74 -12.57 -9.86
C LEU A 227 -11.25 -11.66 -8.75
N LEU A 228 -10.33 -10.93 -8.11
CA LEU A 228 -10.67 -10.04 -7.01
C LEU A 228 -10.36 -8.58 -7.37
N GLY A 229 -11.30 -7.68 -7.05
CA GLY A 229 -11.06 -6.24 -7.01
C GLY A 229 -12.31 -5.40 -7.18
N GLY A 230 -12.38 -4.25 -6.50
CA GLY A 230 -13.48 -3.30 -6.69
C GLY A 230 -13.47 -2.70 -8.10
N MET A 231 -14.56 -2.89 -8.87
CA MET A 231 -14.67 -2.50 -10.28
C MET A 231 -15.02 -1.02 -10.48
N LYS A 232 -15.19 -0.25 -9.40
CA LYS A 232 -15.14 1.23 -9.45
C LYS A 232 -13.78 1.74 -9.91
N TRP A 233 -12.74 0.98 -9.63
CA TRP A 233 -11.40 1.25 -10.15
C TRP A 233 -11.28 0.68 -11.57
N ALA A 234 -11.06 1.59 -12.55
CA ALA A 234 -11.08 1.25 -13.97
C ALA A 234 -10.17 0.08 -14.38
N PRO A 235 -8.95 -0.10 -13.85
CA PRO A 235 -8.12 -1.27 -14.16
C PRO A 235 -8.72 -2.61 -13.76
N ASN A 236 -9.38 -2.71 -12.60
CA ASN A 236 -10.06 -3.96 -12.21
C ASN A 236 -11.28 -4.25 -13.10
N ARG A 237 -12.02 -3.20 -13.49
CA ARG A 237 -13.14 -3.32 -14.42
C ARG A 237 -12.69 -3.84 -15.78
N ASP A 238 -11.64 -3.25 -16.35
CA ASP A 238 -11.04 -3.68 -17.60
C ASP A 238 -10.57 -5.14 -17.53
N ALA A 239 -9.89 -5.52 -16.46
CA ALA A 239 -9.42 -6.88 -16.23
C ALA A 239 -10.55 -7.90 -16.15
N ALA A 240 -11.66 -7.57 -15.46
CA ALA A 240 -12.83 -8.44 -15.35
C ALA A 240 -13.51 -8.67 -16.70
N ILE A 241 -13.69 -7.59 -17.50
CA ILE A 241 -14.28 -7.66 -18.84
C ILE A 241 -13.39 -8.49 -19.77
N TRP A 242 -12.08 -8.20 -19.80
CA TRP A 242 -11.12 -8.93 -20.63
C TRP A 242 -11.05 -10.41 -20.25
N PHE A 243 -11.00 -10.72 -18.96
CA PHE A 243 -10.97 -12.11 -18.52
C PHE A 243 -12.23 -12.86 -18.93
N ALA A 244 -13.40 -12.29 -18.67
CA ALA A 244 -14.68 -12.95 -18.90
C ALA A 244 -14.96 -13.18 -20.40
N ASN A 245 -14.58 -12.23 -21.27
CA ASN A 245 -14.90 -12.31 -22.70
C ASN A 245 -13.81 -13.03 -23.52
N ASP A 246 -12.53 -12.88 -23.17
CA ASP A 246 -11.42 -13.36 -24.02
C ASP A 246 -10.66 -14.55 -23.38
N ILE A 247 -10.49 -14.59 -22.05
CA ILE A 247 -9.66 -15.60 -21.38
C ILE A 247 -10.49 -16.81 -20.93
N LEU A 248 -11.60 -16.57 -20.22
CA LEU A 248 -12.44 -17.65 -19.69
C LEU A 248 -12.93 -18.64 -20.77
N PRO A 249 -13.37 -18.20 -21.98
CA PRO A 249 -13.74 -19.13 -23.04
C PRO A 249 -12.61 -20.06 -23.46
N LEU A 250 -11.35 -19.60 -23.43
CA LEU A 250 -10.19 -20.44 -23.75
C LEU A 250 -9.96 -21.51 -22.66
N ILE A 251 -10.12 -21.13 -21.39
CA ILE A 251 -10.02 -22.04 -20.26
C ILE A 251 -11.10 -23.12 -20.33
N LEU A 252 -12.35 -22.73 -20.59
CA LEU A 252 -13.49 -23.65 -20.65
C LEU A 252 -13.42 -24.66 -21.80
N ARG A 253 -12.69 -24.39 -22.89
CA ARG A 253 -12.41 -25.36 -23.95
C ARG A 253 -11.56 -26.53 -23.45
N GLU A 254 -10.64 -26.25 -22.54
CA GLU A 254 -9.69 -27.22 -21.99
C GLU A 254 -10.14 -27.85 -20.67
N VAL A 255 -10.90 -27.11 -19.87
CA VAL A 255 -11.46 -27.51 -18.57
C VAL A 255 -12.95 -27.08 -18.52
N PRO A 256 -13.87 -27.84 -19.12
CA PRO A 256 -15.29 -27.47 -19.22
C PRO A 256 -15.99 -27.31 -17.87
N THR A 257 -15.45 -27.92 -16.81
CA THR A 257 -15.97 -27.85 -15.43
C THR A 257 -15.40 -26.68 -14.64
N ALA A 258 -14.53 -25.84 -15.23
CA ALA A 258 -13.93 -24.74 -14.52
C ALA A 258 -14.95 -23.70 -14.08
N VAL A 259 -14.73 -23.12 -12.87
CA VAL A 259 -15.59 -22.11 -12.27
C VAL A 259 -14.75 -20.88 -11.92
N CYS A 260 -15.19 -19.72 -12.38
CA CYS A 260 -14.59 -18.43 -12.02
C CYS A 260 -15.50 -17.65 -11.09
N TYR A 261 -14.97 -17.23 -9.95
CA TYR A 261 -15.58 -16.30 -9.01
C TYR A 261 -15.09 -14.88 -9.25
N LEU A 262 -15.97 -13.97 -9.67
CA LEU A 262 -15.69 -12.54 -9.76
C LEU A 262 -16.13 -11.85 -8.48
N VAL A 263 -15.19 -11.45 -7.65
CA VAL A 263 -15.43 -10.85 -6.34
C VAL A 263 -14.99 -9.39 -6.33
N GLY A 264 -15.87 -8.51 -5.84
CA GLY A 264 -15.62 -7.07 -5.69
C GLY A 264 -16.83 -6.21 -6.00
N GLU A 265 -16.83 -4.99 -5.45
CA GLU A 265 -17.94 -4.07 -5.60
C GLU A 265 -18.12 -3.55 -7.05
N ALA A 266 -19.37 -3.21 -7.39
CA ALA A 266 -19.76 -2.57 -8.64
C ALA A 266 -19.32 -3.33 -9.92
N PRO A 267 -19.62 -4.65 -10.07
CA PRO A 267 -19.30 -5.40 -11.28
C PRO A 267 -20.03 -4.78 -12.50
N PRO A 268 -19.37 -4.69 -13.67
CA PRO A 268 -19.95 -4.08 -14.87
C PRO A 268 -20.89 -5.05 -15.60
N LEU A 269 -22.02 -5.38 -15.00
CA LEU A 269 -22.95 -6.44 -15.46
C LEU A 269 -23.38 -6.31 -16.93
N ASN A 270 -23.43 -5.09 -17.47
CA ASN A 270 -23.82 -4.85 -18.86
C ASN A 270 -22.69 -5.17 -19.87
N GLU A 271 -21.46 -5.36 -19.41
CA GLU A 271 -20.26 -5.60 -20.23
C GLU A 271 -19.69 -7.02 -20.00
N LEU A 272 -20.25 -7.73 -19.04
CA LEU A 272 -19.88 -9.11 -18.71
C LEU A 272 -20.86 -10.09 -19.35
N PRO A 273 -20.45 -11.34 -19.66
CA PRO A 273 -21.37 -12.40 -20.00
C PRO A 273 -22.33 -12.65 -18.82
N PRO A 274 -23.55 -13.16 -19.09
CA PRO A 274 -24.46 -13.51 -18.02
C PRO A 274 -23.86 -14.51 -17.03
N PRO A 275 -24.13 -14.36 -15.72
CA PRO A 275 -23.72 -15.38 -14.74
C PRO A 275 -24.16 -16.78 -15.15
N SER A 276 -23.30 -17.77 -14.93
CA SER A 276 -23.50 -19.16 -15.30
C SER A 276 -22.89 -20.08 -14.24
N SER A 277 -23.00 -21.40 -14.44
CA SER A 277 -22.32 -22.39 -13.61
C SER A 277 -20.80 -22.22 -13.64
N SER A 278 -20.22 -21.70 -14.73
CA SER A 278 -18.79 -21.48 -14.92
C SER A 278 -18.34 -20.04 -14.63
N PHE A 279 -19.25 -19.09 -14.49
CA PHE A 279 -18.94 -17.70 -14.20
C PHE A 279 -19.89 -17.13 -13.16
N LYS A 280 -19.43 -17.01 -11.92
CA LYS A 280 -20.18 -16.51 -10.77
C LYS A 280 -19.77 -15.10 -10.43
N VAL A 281 -20.73 -14.17 -10.41
CA VAL A 281 -20.51 -12.76 -10.05
C VAL A 281 -21.02 -12.55 -8.63
N GLU A 282 -20.10 -12.59 -7.67
CA GLU A 282 -20.42 -12.50 -6.24
C GLU A 282 -20.65 -11.03 -5.79
N GLY A 283 -20.04 -10.08 -6.50
CA GLY A 283 -20.10 -8.67 -6.09
C GLY A 283 -19.28 -8.39 -4.83
N TYR A 284 -19.74 -7.46 -4.01
CA TYR A 284 -19.10 -7.13 -2.73
C TYR A 284 -19.28 -8.27 -1.74
N VAL A 285 -18.21 -8.62 -1.04
CA VAL A 285 -18.23 -9.57 0.08
C VAL A 285 -17.59 -8.92 1.31
N ASP A 286 -18.15 -9.19 2.49
CA ASP A 286 -17.62 -8.63 3.74
C ASP A 286 -16.26 -9.26 4.12
N GLU A 287 -16.06 -10.55 3.77
CA GLU A 287 -14.85 -11.31 4.08
C GLU A 287 -14.36 -12.08 2.86
N ILE A 288 -13.07 -11.90 2.53
CA ILE A 288 -12.45 -12.54 1.36
C ILE A 288 -11.82 -13.90 1.67
N LEU A 289 -11.47 -14.16 2.93
CA LEU A 289 -10.76 -15.37 3.34
C LEU A 289 -11.43 -16.67 2.91
N PRO A 290 -12.77 -16.83 2.98
CA PRO A 290 -13.43 -18.05 2.48
C PRO A 290 -13.06 -18.37 1.04
N TYR A 291 -12.99 -17.35 0.17
CA TYR A 291 -12.59 -17.52 -1.23
C TYR A 291 -11.13 -17.89 -1.38
N TYR A 292 -10.22 -17.21 -0.67
CA TYR A 292 -8.79 -17.54 -0.73
C TYR A 292 -8.47 -18.95 -0.22
N ARG A 293 -9.30 -19.47 0.68
CA ARG A 293 -9.17 -20.83 1.21
C ARG A 293 -9.77 -21.89 0.28
N SER A 294 -10.85 -21.57 -0.42
CA SER A 294 -11.61 -22.56 -1.20
C SER A 294 -11.16 -22.67 -2.66
N VAL A 295 -10.73 -21.57 -3.32
CA VAL A 295 -10.41 -21.62 -4.74
C VAL A 295 -9.03 -22.20 -5.03
N ALA A 296 -8.84 -22.79 -6.22
CA ALA A 296 -7.59 -23.43 -6.60
C ALA A 296 -6.56 -22.48 -7.23
N VAL A 297 -6.99 -21.41 -7.91
CA VAL A 297 -6.09 -20.47 -8.63
C VAL A 297 -6.53 -19.04 -8.47
N GLY A 298 -5.60 -18.13 -8.15
CA GLY A 298 -5.80 -16.68 -8.22
C GLY A 298 -5.41 -16.12 -9.59
N VAL A 299 -6.22 -15.21 -10.16
CA VAL A 299 -5.91 -14.59 -11.45
C VAL A 299 -5.92 -13.07 -11.32
N ILE A 300 -4.83 -12.41 -11.79
CA ILE A 300 -4.65 -10.96 -11.74
C ILE A 300 -4.36 -10.43 -13.15
N PRO A 301 -5.37 -10.36 -14.03
CA PRO A 301 -5.18 -10.03 -15.44
C PRO A 301 -5.25 -8.52 -15.70
N LEU A 302 -4.50 -7.71 -14.95
CA LEU A 302 -4.48 -6.25 -15.14
C LEU A 302 -3.66 -5.87 -16.38
N ARG A 303 -4.24 -5.05 -17.27
CA ARG A 303 -3.56 -4.50 -18.46
C ARG A 303 -3.09 -3.06 -18.24
N VAL A 304 -3.60 -2.39 -17.24
CA VAL A 304 -3.23 -1.04 -16.86
C VAL A 304 -3.23 -0.91 -15.33
N GLY A 305 -2.46 0.02 -14.80
CA GLY A 305 -2.41 0.30 -13.36
C GLY A 305 -1.02 0.72 -12.89
N GLY A 306 -0.84 0.85 -11.59
CA GLY A 306 0.42 1.17 -10.93
C GLY A 306 0.32 0.90 -9.43
N GLY A 307 1.45 0.86 -8.73
CA GLY A 307 1.55 0.57 -7.31
C GLY A 307 1.53 -0.94 -6.98
N MET A 308 1.79 -1.26 -5.73
CA MET A 308 1.83 -2.63 -5.24
C MET A 308 0.44 -3.29 -5.22
N ARG A 309 0.36 -4.54 -5.65
CA ARG A 309 -0.86 -5.37 -5.61
C ARG A 309 -0.90 -6.18 -4.32
N VAL A 310 -1.42 -5.59 -3.25
CA VAL A 310 -1.53 -6.25 -1.94
C VAL A 310 -2.27 -7.59 -2.04
N LYS A 311 -3.35 -7.67 -2.83
CA LYS A 311 -4.09 -8.93 -3.07
C LYS A 311 -3.21 -10.09 -3.57
N MET A 312 -2.13 -9.80 -4.31
CA MET A 312 -1.19 -10.85 -4.76
C MET A 312 -0.44 -11.46 -3.57
N VAL A 313 -0.01 -10.62 -2.65
CA VAL A 313 0.70 -11.05 -1.43
C VAL A 313 -0.26 -11.81 -0.50
N GLU A 314 -1.50 -11.33 -0.33
CA GLU A 314 -2.54 -12.02 0.46
C GLU A 314 -2.88 -13.41 -0.10
N MET A 315 -3.01 -13.53 -1.43
CA MET A 315 -3.23 -14.81 -2.11
C MET A 315 -2.05 -15.76 -1.88
N MET A 316 -0.81 -15.31 -2.08
CA MET A 316 0.40 -16.11 -1.82
C MET A 316 0.49 -16.52 -0.35
N ALA A 317 0.21 -15.61 0.59
CA ALA A 317 0.16 -15.91 2.01
C ALA A 317 -0.81 -17.05 2.33
N SER A 318 -1.99 -17.06 1.69
CA SER A 318 -3.00 -18.10 1.82
C SER A 318 -2.66 -19.40 1.07
N GLY A 319 -1.49 -19.50 0.44
CA GLY A 319 -1.11 -20.66 -0.37
C GLY A 319 -1.89 -20.79 -1.68
N LEU A 320 -2.40 -19.67 -2.22
CA LEU A 320 -3.11 -19.67 -3.49
C LEU A 320 -2.13 -19.41 -4.64
N PRO A 321 -1.90 -20.35 -5.56
CA PRO A 321 -1.03 -20.14 -6.72
C PRO A 321 -1.65 -19.13 -7.67
N ILE A 322 -0.82 -18.29 -8.30
CA ILE A 322 -1.24 -17.11 -9.03
C ILE A 322 -0.82 -17.17 -10.49
N VAL A 323 -1.74 -16.75 -11.37
CA VAL A 323 -1.46 -16.32 -12.74
C VAL A 323 -1.67 -14.82 -12.85
N SER A 324 -0.67 -14.10 -13.32
CA SER A 324 -0.74 -12.63 -13.42
C SER A 324 -0.10 -12.11 -14.71
N THR A 325 -0.56 -10.95 -15.17
CA THR A 325 0.17 -10.15 -16.15
C THR A 325 1.40 -9.50 -15.51
N SER A 326 2.33 -9.01 -16.31
CA SER A 326 3.44 -8.16 -15.85
C SER A 326 2.94 -6.95 -15.07
N ILE A 327 1.86 -6.29 -15.54
CA ILE A 327 1.23 -5.14 -14.85
C ILE A 327 0.49 -5.59 -13.59
N GLY A 328 -0.12 -6.78 -13.60
CA GLY A 328 -0.78 -7.36 -12.43
C GLY A 328 0.19 -7.68 -11.28
N ALA A 329 1.44 -7.97 -11.58
CA ALA A 329 2.51 -8.22 -10.61
C ALA A 329 3.36 -6.97 -10.29
N GLU A 330 3.13 -5.85 -10.97
CA GLU A 330 3.92 -4.62 -10.76
C GLU A 330 3.89 -4.17 -9.28
N GLY A 331 5.05 -3.77 -8.78
CA GLY A 331 5.21 -3.31 -7.39
C GLY A 331 5.36 -4.43 -6.36
N ASN A 332 5.28 -5.70 -6.76
CA ASN A 332 5.66 -6.84 -5.94
C ASN A 332 7.07 -7.31 -6.30
N LEU A 333 7.78 -7.88 -5.32
CA LEU A 333 9.13 -8.44 -5.49
C LEU A 333 9.09 -9.90 -5.98
N ALA A 334 7.91 -10.43 -6.27
CA ALA A 334 7.71 -11.81 -6.72
C ALA A 334 8.33 -12.05 -8.11
N VAL A 335 9.04 -13.18 -8.26
CA VAL A 335 9.75 -13.57 -9.48
C VAL A 335 8.84 -14.45 -10.34
N PRO A 336 8.61 -14.09 -11.63
CA PRO A 336 7.82 -14.91 -12.54
C PRO A 336 8.50 -16.26 -12.81
N GLY A 337 7.71 -17.34 -12.84
CA GLY A 337 8.19 -18.70 -13.00
C GLY A 337 8.67 -19.37 -11.71
N GLU A 338 8.86 -18.61 -10.64
CA GLU A 338 9.24 -19.08 -9.32
C GLU A 338 8.09 -18.95 -8.31
N HIS A 339 7.53 -17.75 -8.17
CA HIS A 339 6.46 -17.44 -7.20
C HIS A 339 5.07 -17.35 -7.85
N TYR A 340 4.98 -17.08 -9.15
CA TYR A 340 3.75 -17.03 -9.92
C TYR A 340 3.98 -17.32 -11.39
N LEU A 341 2.92 -17.65 -12.15
CA LEU A 341 2.98 -17.80 -13.60
C LEU A 341 2.59 -16.50 -14.29
N LYS A 342 3.49 -16.03 -15.19
CA LYS A 342 3.27 -14.80 -15.95
C LYS A 342 2.63 -15.08 -17.30
N GLY A 343 1.61 -14.28 -17.69
CA GLY A 343 1.03 -14.24 -19.02
C GLY A 343 0.54 -12.84 -19.35
N ASP A 344 0.96 -12.28 -20.46
CA ASP A 344 0.59 -10.93 -20.91
C ASP A 344 -0.44 -10.92 -22.06
N SER A 345 -0.78 -12.11 -22.62
CA SER A 345 -1.87 -12.31 -23.57
C SER A 345 -2.98 -13.21 -23.00
N ALA A 346 -4.16 -13.20 -23.63
CA ALA A 346 -5.27 -14.03 -23.24
C ALA A 346 -4.91 -15.53 -23.29
N GLU A 347 -4.20 -15.94 -24.34
CA GLU A 347 -3.75 -17.29 -24.58
C GLU A 347 -2.72 -17.76 -23.53
N GLU A 348 -1.79 -16.87 -23.16
CA GLU A 348 -0.78 -17.15 -22.13
C GLU A 348 -1.42 -17.34 -20.75
N ILE A 349 -2.33 -16.43 -20.36
CA ILE A 349 -3.06 -16.53 -19.10
C ILE A 349 -3.89 -17.81 -19.08
N ALA A 350 -4.69 -18.05 -20.14
CA ALA A 350 -5.53 -19.25 -20.23
C ALA A 350 -4.72 -20.53 -20.11
N ARG A 351 -3.59 -20.64 -20.83
CA ARG A 351 -2.67 -21.79 -20.79
C ARG A 351 -2.12 -22.00 -19.37
N ASN A 352 -1.68 -20.93 -18.72
CA ASN A 352 -1.11 -20.99 -17.37
C ASN A 352 -2.19 -21.37 -16.33
N VAL A 353 -3.40 -20.85 -16.44
CA VAL A 353 -4.52 -21.25 -15.59
C VAL A 353 -4.86 -22.72 -15.80
N VAL A 354 -5.05 -23.17 -17.05
CA VAL A 354 -5.32 -24.57 -17.39
C VAL A 354 -4.22 -25.50 -16.82
N ARG A 355 -2.97 -25.10 -16.94
CA ARG A 355 -1.83 -25.84 -16.36
C ARG A 355 -1.98 -26.01 -14.86
N LEU A 356 -2.26 -24.92 -14.13
CA LEU A 356 -2.45 -25.01 -12.68
C LEU A 356 -3.73 -25.78 -12.30
N LEU A 357 -4.80 -25.69 -13.08
CA LEU A 357 -6.03 -26.46 -12.82
C LEU A 357 -5.84 -27.97 -13.02
N LYS A 358 -5.04 -28.38 -14.01
CA LYS A 358 -4.79 -29.81 -14.35
C LYS A 358 -3.64 -30.44 -13.54
N GLU A 359 -2.63 -29.66 -13.13
CA GLU A 359 -1.39 -30.18 -12.55
C GLU A 359 -1.27 -29.86 -11.04
N LYS A 360 -1.84 -30.72 -10.19
CA LYS A 360 -1.84 -30.56 -8.73
C LYS A 360 -0.43 -30.32 -8.17
N SER A 361 0.57 -31.07 -8.63
CA SER A 361 1.95 -30.93 -8.16
C SER A 361 2.54 -29.53 -8.41
N GLN A 362 2.18 -28.91 -9.51
CA GLN A 362 2.59 -27.55 -9.81
C GLN A 362 1.84 -26.52 -8.97
N ARG A 363 0.52 -26.71 -8.76
CA ARG A 363 -0.23 -25.86 -7.84
C ARG A 363 0.43 -25.84 -6.46
N MET A 364 0.72 -27.02 -5.92
CA MET A 364 1.39 -27.16 -4.61
C MET A 364 2.75 -26.45 -4.59
N SER A 365 3.57 -26.68 -5.62
CA SER A 365 4.91 -26.05 -5.70
C SER A 365 4.84 -24.52 -5.71
N PHE A 366 3.92 -23.92 -6.49
CA PHE A 366 3.74 -22.46 -6.50
C PHE A 366 3.13 -21.95 -5.21
N ALA A 367 2.21 -22.69 -4.58
CA ALA A 367 1.63 -22.35 -3.29
C ALA A 367 2.69 -22.28 -2.18
N GLU A 368 3.52 -23.32 -2.06
CA GLU A 368 4.59 -23.39 -1.07
C GLU A 368 5.66 -22.32 -1.28
N LYS A 369 6.17 -22.17 -2.51
CA LYS A 369 7.16 -21.14 -2.85
C LYS A 369 6.61 -19.72 -2.64
N GLY A 370 5.36 -19.47 -3.04
CA GLY A 370 4.70 -18.20 -2.81
C GLY A 370 4.56 -17.89 -1.32
N ARG A 371 4.17 -18.86 -0.50
CA ARG A 371 4.08 -18.72 0.95
C ARG A 371 5.42 -18.42 1.60
N THR A 372 6.45 -19.22 1.33
CA THR A 372 7.81 -19.03 1.85
C THR A 372 8.33 -17.62 1.49
N PHE A 373 8.18 -17.23 0.23
CA PHE A 373 8.58 -15.90 -0.23
C PHE A 373 7.88 -14.77 0.55
N VAL A 374 6.57 -14.91 0.82
CA VAL A 374 5.82 -13.91 1.57
C VAL A 374 6.25 -13.89 3.04
N GLU A 375 6.50 -15.01 3.67
CA GLU A 375 7.02 -15.11 5.04
C GLU A 375 8.36 -14.37 5.19
N GLU A 376 9.27 -14.58 4.24
CA GLU A 376 10.61 -13.98 4.24
C GLU A 376 10.64 -12.50 3.85
N THR A 377 9.64 -12.03 3.10
CA THR A 377 9.70 -10.68 2.49
C THR A 377 8.64 -9.72 3.01
N TYR A 378 7.43 -10.23 3.36
CA TYR A 378 6.25 -9.40 3.62
C TYR A 378 5.62 -9.63 5.00
N SER A 379 6.20 -10.48 5.85
CA SER A 379 5.71 -10.66 7.22
C SER A 379 5.80 -9.36 8.03
N VAL A 380 4.92 -9.19 9.00
CA VAL A 380 4.95 -8.03 9.91
C VAL A 380 6.26 -7.97 10.67
N GLU A 381 6.81 -9.14 11.05
CA GLU A 381 8.09 -9.30 11.74
C GLU A 381 9.26 -8.80 10.88
N GLU A 382 9.31 -9.21 9.62
CA GLU A 382 10.39 -8.82 8.69
C GLU A 382 10.32 -7.33 8.37
N ILE A 383 9.13 -6.81 8.11
CA ILE A 383 8.91 -5.37 7.88
C ILE A 383 9.30 -4.56 9.13
N GLY A 384 8.95 -5.04 10.33
CA GLY A 384 9.37 -4.43 11.60
C GLY A 384 10.89 -4.40 11.76
N ARG A 385 11.60 -5.48 11.39
CA ARG A 385 13.06 -5.57 11.39
C ARG A 385 13.69 -4.54 10.44
N GLN A 386 13.17 -4.44 9.22
CA GLN A 386 13.68 -3.47 8.23
C GLN A 386 13.47 -2.02 8.69
N PHE A 387 12.33 -1.71 9.32
CA PHE A 387 12.12 -0.37 9.89
C PHE A 387 13.04 -0.07 11.06
N GLU A 388 13.32 -1.05 11.93
CA GLU A 388 14.28 -0.89 13.03
C GLU A 388 15.68 -0.56 12.48
N GLU A 389 16.15 -1.27 11.46
CA GLU A 389 17.44 -1.03 10.81
C GLU A 389 17.54 0.38 10.20
N LEU A 390 16.46 0.86 9.57
CA LEU A 390 16.44 2.23 9.03
C LEU A 390 16.40 3.29 10.13
N LEU A 391 15.71 3.05 11.24
CA LEU A 391 15.74 3.96 12.39
C LEU A 391 17.13 4.03 13.02
N GLU A 392 17.81 2.89 13.14
CA GLU A 392 19.21 2.85 13.61
C GLU A 392 20.16 3.59 12.65
N MET A 393 19.95 3.43 11.34
CA MET A 393 20.68 4.19 10.32
C MET A 393 20.45 5.69 10.46
N ALA A 394 19.20 6.13 10.68
CA ALA A 394 18.87 7.54 10.89
C ALA A 394 19.60 8.11 12.13
N ILE A 395 19.59 7.35 13.23
CA ILE A 395 20.29 7.71 14.48
C ILE A 395 21.80 7.86 14.23
N HIS A 396 22.41 6.89 13.56
CA HIS A 396 23.83 6.91 13.25
C HIS A 396 24.21 8.13 12.38
N ARG A 397 23.48 8.35 11.29
CA ARG A 397 23.71 9.48 10.38
C ARG A 397 23.60 10.83 11.11
N ARG A 398 22.60 10.96 11.98
CA ARG A 398 22.38 12.19 12.74
C ARG A 398 23.52 12.46 13.74
N ARG A 399 24.00 11.42 14.41
CA ARG A 399 25.15 11.52 15.32
C ARG A 399 26.39 12.00 14.57
N VAL A 400 26.73 11.37 13.45
CA VAL A 400 27.89 11.76 12.62
C VAL A 400 27.76 13.21 12.14
N ALA A 401 26.59 13.63 11.67
CA ALA A 401 26.35 15.01 11.25
C ALA A 401 26.55 16.02 12.40
N SER A 402 26.13 15.67 13.62
CA SER A 402 26.33 16.53 14.80
C SER A 402 27.77 16.63 15.22
N GLU A 403 28.55 15.55 15.12
CA GLU A 403 30.01 15.54 15.42
C GLU A 403 30.84 16.38 14.43
N LEU A 404 30.40 16.48 13.16
CA LEU A 404 31.04 17.28 12.13
C LEU A 404 30.76 18.78 12.25
N THR A 405 29.72 19.16 12.99
CA THR A 405 29.28 20.56 13.17
C THR A 405 29.65 21.14 14.54
N ALA A 406 30.16 20.32 15.45
CA ALA A 406 30.67 20.70 16.80
C ALA A 406 32.15 21.00 16.77
#